data_0422fb0b564ec5d05d20bd99708d317d
#
_entry.id   0422fb0b564ec5d05d20bd99708d317d
#
_cell.length_a   1.000
_cell.length_b   1.000
_cell.length_c   1.000
_cell.angle_alpha   90.00
_cell.angle_beta   90.00
_cell.angle_gamma   90.00
#
_symmetry.space_group_name_H-M   'P 1'
#
loop_
_entity.id
_entity.type
_entity.pdbx_description
1 polymer ?
#
loop_
_entity_poly.entity_id
_entity_poly.type
_entity_poly.pdbx_seq_one_letter_code
_entity_poly.pdbx_strand_id
1 'polypeptide(L)'
;MSIIHKFSADKDQFQWEDVEGISYDVEGIKSAVKHILVGEKEGAPNSIMRYFSLAPNGHSKLERHPQEHEVLIIQGKGKITIGENDFVVNPFDAVFIDGNELHQFSNPFDRPFGFICVIPRKS
;
A
#
# COMPACT_ATOMS: atom_id res chain seq x y z
N MET A 1 -22.69 -9.78 4.51
CA MET A 1 -22.55 -9.47 5.92
C MET A 1 -21.45 -8.41 6.11
N SER A 2 -21.72 -7.38 6.88
CA SER A 2 -20.77 -6.30 7.05
C SER A 2 -19.76 -6.61 8.15
N ILE A 3 -18.55 -6.11 8.02
CA ILE A 3 -17.43 -6.43 8.92
C ILE A 3 -16.69 -5.15 9.28
N ILE A 4 -16.24 -5.06 10.53
CA ILE A 4 -15.40 -3.95 11.01
C ILE A 4 -14.11 -4.55 11.57
N HIS A 5 -12.98 -4.11 11.04
CA HIS A 5 -11.67 -4.40 11.59
C HIS A 5 -11.19 -3.16 12.37
N LYS A 6 -11.10 -3.27 13.68
CA LYS A 6 -10.68 -2.15 14.52
C LYS A 6 -9.19 -1.90 14.37
N PHE A 7 -8.82 -0.64 14.21
CA PHE A 7 -7.44 -0.21 14.10
C PHE A 7 -6.80 -0.04 15.48
N SER A 8 -5.52 -0.41 15.58
CA SER A 8 -4.67 -0.05 16.72
C SER A 8 -3.26 0.23 16.22
N ALA A 9 -2.53 1.01 17.01
CA ALA A 9 -1.14 1.31 16.71
C ALA A 9 -0.29 1.17 17.97
N ASP A 10 0.88 0.56 17.81
CA ASP A 10 1.92 0.54 18.83
C ASP A 10 3.13 1.23 18.21
N LYS A 11 3.33 2.51 18.52
CA LYS A 11 4.33 3.37 17.88
C LYS A 11 4.09 3.41 16.37
N ASP A 12 5.05 2.95 15.56
CA ASP A 12 4.95 2.94 14.10
C ASP A 12 4.35 1.64 13.56
N GLN A 13 3.91 0.74 14.44
CA GLN A 13 3.30 -0.53 14.05
C GLN A 13 1.78 -0.37 13.98
N PHE A 14 1.26 -0.36 12.75
CA PHE A 14 -0.17 -0.28 12.48
C PHE A 14 -0.74 -1.69 12.30
N GLN A 15 -1.90 -1.93 12.91
CA GLN A 15 -2.56 -3.23 12.75
C GLN A 15 -4.08 -3.08 12.89
N TRP A 16 -4.79 -4.06 12.37
CA TRP A 16 -6.25 -4.14 12.42
C TRP A 16 -6.65 -5.51 12.91
N GLU A 17 -7.74 -5.58 13.69
CA GLU A 17 -8.26 -6.86 14.21
C GLU A 17 -8.56 -7.83 13.08
N ASP A 18 -8.18 -9.09 13.25
CA ASP A 18 -8.42 -10.19 12.31
C ASP A 18 -7.81 -9.97 10.92
N VAL A 19 -6.82 -9.10 10.83
CA VAL A 19 -6.08 -8.86 9.60
C VAL A 19 -4.62 -9.21 9.83
N GLU A 20 -4.08 -10.08 8.99
CA GLU A 20 -2.72 -10.56 9.09
C GLU A 20 -1.78 -9.76 8.21
N GLY A 21 -0.60 -9.43 8.74
CA GLY A 21 0.46 -8.81 7.96
C GLY A 21 1.22 -9.87 7.17
N ILE A 22 1.41 -9.65 5.88
CA ILE A 22 2.13 -10.55 4.99
C ILE A 22 3.40 -9.85 4.54
N SER A 23 4.55 -10.40 4.95
CA SER A 23 5.85 -9.85 4.56
C SER A 23 6.23 -10.31 3.17
N TYR A 24 6.76 -9.37 2.39
CA TYR A 24 7.34 -9.68 1.10
C TYR A 24 8.83 -9.38 1.13
N ASP A 25 9.61 -10.35 0.68
CA ASP A 25 11.05 -10.17 0.50
C ASP A 25 11.46 -11.04 -0.68
N VAL A 26 10.88 -10.72 -1.84
CA VAL A 26 11.11 -11.42 -3.09
C VAL A 26 11.82 -10.47 -4.06
N GLU A 27 12.31 -11.01 -5.17
CA GLU A 27 13.00 -10.22 -6.18
C GLU A 27 12.18 -9.00 -6.59
N GLY A 28 12.78 -7.82 -6.53
CA GLY A 28 12.15 -6.55 -6.88
C GLY A 28 11.38 -5.88 -5.76
N ILE A 29 11.21 -6.55 -4.61
CA ILE A 29 10.48 -6.02 -3.44
C ILE A 29 11.39 -6.16 -2.22
N LYS A 30 11.47 -5.12 -1.41
CA LYS A 30 12.31 -5.12 -0.22
C LYS A 30 11.58 -4.52 0.97
N SER A 31 11.62 -5.24 2.09
CA SER A 31 11.14 -4.76 3.40
C SER A 31 9.72 -4.18 3.33
N ALA A 32 8.82 -4.89 2.66
CA ALA A 32 7.43 -4.52 2.49
C ALA A 32 6.51 -5.49 3.23
N VAL A 33 5.50 -4.95 3.89
CA VAL A 33 4.45 -5.73 4.54
C VAL A 33 3.11 -5.29 3.99
N LYS A 34 2.25 -6.25 3.68
CA LYS A 34 0.90 -5.99 3.17
C LYS A 34 -0.14 -6.53 4.14
N HIS A 35 -1.18 -5.72 4.38
CA HIS A 35 -2.37 -6.14 5.11
C HIS A 35 -3.56 -5.98 4.16
N ILE A 36 -4.29 -7.05 3.89
CA ILE A 36 -5.52 -6.95 3.10
C ILE A 36 -6.65 -6.62 4.08
N LEU A 37 -7.09 -5.37 4.03
CA LEU A 37 -8.10 -4.88 4.96
C LEU A 37 -9.51 -5.28 4.54
N VAL A 38 -9.79 -5.17 3.27
CA VAL A 38 -11.09 -5.56 2.69
C VAL A 38 -10.81 -6.26 1.37
N GLY A 39 -11.22 -7.51 1.26
CA GLY A 39 -10.98 -8.29 0.06
C GLY A 39 -11.85 -9.53 0.01
N GLU A 40 -11.30 -10.62 -0.50
CA GLU A 40 -12.03 -11.87 -0.66
C GLU A 40 -12.56 -12.43 0.67
N LYS A 41 -11.75 -12.38 1.72
CA LYS A 41 -12.13 -12.86 3.05
C LYS A 41 -13.39 -12.17 3.57
N GLU A 42 -13.56 -10.89 3.26
CA GLU A 42 -14.73 -10.10 3.65
C GLU A 42 -15.88 -10.21 2.65
N GLY A 43 -15.67 -10.90 1.54
CA GLY A 43 -16.69 -11.03 0.51
C GLY A 43 -16.85 -9.79 -0.36
N ALA A 44 -15.83 -8.95 -0.45
CA ALA A 44 -15.90 -7.73 -1.25
C ALA A 44 -15.91 -8.07 -2.75
N PRO A 45 -16.94 -7.66 -3.52
CA PRO A 45 -17.06 -8.09 -4.90
C PRO A 45 -16.32 -7.21 -5.92
N ASN A 46 -16.08 -5.94 -5.62
CA ASN A 46 -15.66 -4.97 -6.64
C ASN A 46 -14.25 -4.44 -6.48
N SER A 47 -13.74 -4.36 -5.25
CA SER A 47 -12.43 -3.77 -5.01
C SER A 47 -11.73 -4.42 -3.83
N ILE A 48 -10.43 -4.20 -3.75
CA ILE A 48 -9.59 -4.69 -2.65
C ILE A 48 -8.90 -3.49 -2.01
N MET A 49 -9.04 -3.35 -0.69
CA MET A 49 -8.37 -2.31 0.09
C MET A 49 -7.22 -2.94 0.85
N ARG A 50 -6.02 -2.41 0.66
CA ARG A 50 -4.82 -2.92 1.29
C ARG A 50 -4.07 -1.81 2.00
N TYR A 51 -3.40 -2.15 3.09
CA TYR A 51 -2.42 -1.30 3.74
C TYR A 51 -1.04 -1.87 3.44
N PHE A 52 -0.14 -1.02 2.94
CA PHE A 52 1.27 -1.38 2.76
C PHE A 52 2.13 -0.56 3.69
N SER A 53 3.15 -1.20 4.25
CA SER A 53 4.17 -0.55 5.04
C SER A 53 5.55 -0.88 4.47
N LEU A 54 6.34 0.15 4.22
CA LEU A 54 7.72 0.01 3.77
C LEU A 54 8.66 0.52 4.86
N ALA A 55 9.53 -0.35 5.35
CA ALA A 55 10.58 0.06 6.27
C ALA A 55 11.58 0.99 5.56
N PRO A 56 12.41 1.74 6.31
CA PRO A 56 13.48 2.53 5.68
C PRO A 56 14.28 1.71 4.68
N ASN A 57 14.50 2.28 3.50
CA ASN A 57 15.15 1.64 2.34
C ASN A 57 14.33 0.54 1.68
N GLY A 58 13.09 0.33 2.13
CA GLY A 58 12.18 -0.60 1.50
C GLY A 58 11.56 -0.04 0.22
N HIS A 59 11.09 -0.92 -0.64
CA HIS A 59 10.43 -0.52 -1.87
C HIS A 59 9.54 -1.62 -2.41
N SER A 60 8.54 -1.22 -3.17
CA SER A 60 7.70 -2.14 -3.93
C SER A 60 8.40 -2.48 -5.26
N LYS A 61 7.75 -3.32 -6.05
CA LYS A 61 8.24 -3.65 -7.38
C LYS A 61 8.00 -2.48 -8.33
N LEU A 62 8.98 -2.20 -9.20
CA LEU A 62 8.79 -1.27 -10.31
C LEU A 62 8.05 -2.02 -11.40
N GLU A 63 6.79 -1.65 -11.64
CA GLU A 63 5.93 -2.43 -12.54
C GLU A 63 4.83 -1.60 -13.17
N ARG A 64 4.20 -2.19 -14.19
CA ARG A 64 2.96 -1.68 -14.78
C ARG A 64 1.98 -2.83 -14.91
N HIS A 65 0.71 -2.53 -14.72
CA HIS A 65 -0.38 -3.49 -14.85
C HIS A 65 -1.69 -2.76 -15.15
N PRO A 66 -2.71 -3.48 -15.68
CA PRO A 66 -3.96 -2.83 -16.09
C PRO A 66 -4.75 -2.18 -14.94
N GLN A 67 -4.58 -2.67 -13.70
CA GLN A 67 -5.33 -2.14 -12.57
C GLN A 67 -4.82 -0.76 -12.17
N GLU A 68 -5.75 0.16 -11.97
CA GLU A 68 -5.44 1.46 -11.40
C GLU A 68 -5.29 1.37 -9.88
N HIS A 69 -4.63 2.35 -9.28
CA HIS A 69 -4.49 2.46 -7.83
C HIS A 69 -5.09 3.75 -7.34
N GLU A 70 -5.87 3.66 -6.26
CA GLU A 70 -6.29 4.83 -5.48
C GLU A 70 -5.57 4.73 -4.14
N VAL A 71 -4.74 5.71 -3.83
CA VAL A 71 -3.82 5.65 -2.71
C VAL A 71 -4.04 6.82 -1.76
N LEU A 72 -4.08 6.52 -0.47
CA LEU A 72 -4.08 7.52 0.59
C LEU A 72 -2.89 7.25 1.50
N ILE A 73 -2.00 8.21 1.62
CA ILE A 73 -0.86 8.09 2.53
C ILE A 73 -1.37 8.31 3.94
N ILE A 74 -1.04 7.41 4.87
CA ILE A 74 -1.51 7.52 6.26
C ILE A 74 -0.38 7.49 7.28
N GLN A 75 0.87 7.18 6.86
CA GLN A 75 1.96 7.01 7.80
C GLN A 75 3.28 7.41 7.17
N GLY A 76 3.98 8.34 7.80
CA GLY A 76 5.30 8.73 7.38
C GLY A 76 5.36 9.38 6.01
N LYS A 77 6.57 9.61 5.55
CA LYS A 77 6.88 10.23 4.28
C LYS A 77 7.48 9.19 3.35
N GLY A 78 7.14 9.24 2.08
CA GLY A 78 7.67 8.30 1.10
C GLY A 78 7.84 8.93 -0.26
N LYS A 79 8.27 8.10 -1.20
CA LYS A 79 8.47 8.51 -2.58
C LYS A 79 7.67 7.59 -3.49
N ILE A 80 6.98 8.20 -4.45
CA ILE A 80 6.27 7.45 -5.50
C ILE A 80 6.87 7.83 -6.83
N THR A 81 7.32 6.83 -7.59
CA THR A 81 7.78 7.01 -8.96
C THR A 81 6.63 6.68 -9.89
N ILE A 82 6.30 7.60 -10.78
CA ILE A 82 5.25 7.43 -11.80
C ILE A 82 5.87 7.81 -13.14
N GLY A 83 6.01 6.82 -14.04
CA GLY A 83 6.74 7.03 -15.28
C GLY A 83 8.20 7.39 -15.00
N GLU A 84 8.62 8.56 -15.41
CA GLU A 84 10.00 9.05 -15.21
C GLU A 84 10.12 10.07 -14.09
N ASN A 85 9.02 10.32 -13.35
CA ASN A 85 8.99 11.36 -12.33
C ASN A 85 8.88 10.78 -10.93
N ASP A 86 9.60 11.39 -10.00
CA ASP A 86 9.56 11.04 -8.58
C ASP A 86 8.81 12.11 -7.79
N PHE A 87 7.95 11.68 -6.89
CA PHE A 87 7.17 12.57 -6.04
C PHE A 87 7.36 12.20 -4.58
N VAL A 88 7.67 13.16 -3.73
CA VAL A 88 7.65 12.96 -2.28
C VAL A 88 6.21 13.19 -1.80
N VAL A 89 5.70 12.25 -1.02
CA VAL A 89 4.34 12.31 -0.49
C VAL A 89 4.36 12.25 1.04
N ASN A 90 3.34 12.84 1.65
CA ASN A 90 3.20 12.97 3.09
C ASN A 90 1.83 12.45 3.54
N PRO A 91 1.63 12.20 4.85
CA PRO A 91 0.35 11.72 5.34
C PRO A 91 -0.83 12.57 4.86
N PHE A 92 -1.86 11.86 4.43
CA PHE A 92 -3.12 12.37 3.89
C PHE A 92 -3.05 12.92 2.48
N ASP A 93 -1.90 12.85 1.82
CA ASP A 93 -1.85 13.05 0.38
C ASP A 93 -2.59 11.92 -0.31
N ALA A 94 -3.37 12.27 -1.32
CA ALA A 94 -4.12 11.29 -2.12
C ALA A 94 -3.48 11.18 -3.51
N VAL A 95 -3.34 9.95 -4.00
CA VAL A 95 -2.67 9.69 -5.27
C VAL A 95 -3.53 8.75 -6.11
N PHE A 96 -3.68 9.09 -7.38
CA PHE A 96 -4.26 8.19 -8.37
C PHE A 96 -3.17 7.76 -9.35
N ILE A 97 -3.01 6.45 -9.52
CA ILE A 97 -2.08 5.90 -10.51
C ILE A 97 -2.91 5.21 -11.58
N ASP A 98 -2.84 5.73 -12.79
CA ASP A 98 -3.62 5.22 -13.91
C ASP A 98 -3.19 3.80 -14.30
N GLY A 99 -4.09 3.06 -14.91
CA GLY A 99 -3.78 1.72 -15.38
C GLY A 99 -2.67 1.74 -16.41
N ASN A 100 -1.81 0.71 -16.37
CA ASN A 100 -0.66 0.53 -17.25
C ASN A 100 0.44 1.59 -17.13
N GLU A 101 0.36 2.46 -16.15
CA GLU A 101 1.43 3.44 -15.90
C GLU A 101 2.52 2.80 -15.05
N LEU A 102 3.78 2.97 -15.47
CA LEU A 102 4.92 2.44 -14.73
C LEU A 102 5.01 3.14 -13.38
N HIS A 103 5.11 2.38 -12.28
CA HIS A 103 5.12 2.97 -10.94
C HIS A 103 5.89 2.12 -9.94
N GLN A 104 6.32 2.79 -8.87
CA GLN A 104 6.98 2.16 -7.72
C GLN A 104 6.79 3.02 -6.50
N PHE A 105 6.59 2.37 -5.34
CA PHE A 105 6.61 3.02 -4.03
C PHE A 105 7.95 2.73 -3.37
N SER A 106 8.55 3.73 -2.73
CA SER A 106 9.82 3.53 -2.04
C SER A 106 9.94 4.41 -0.79
N ASN A 107 10.79 3.99 0.13
CA ASN A 107 11.00 4.71 1.38
C ASN A 107 12.49 5.06 1.54
N PRO A 108 12.96 6.18 0.99
CA PRO A 108 14.34 6.62 1.20
C PRO A 108 14.54 7.39 2.51
N PHE A 109 13.53 7.39 3.38
CA PHE A 109 13.55 8.14 4.63
C PHE A 109 13.81 7.21 5.82
N ASP A 110 13.79 7.77 7.04
CA ASP A 110 14.23 7.07 8.24
C ASP A 110 13.10 6.52 9.13
N ARG A 111 11.85 6.65 8.68
CA ARG A 111 10.67 6.12 9.39
C ARG A 111 9.82 5.28 8.44
N PRO A 112 8.98 4.38 8.97
CA PRO A 112 8.08 3.60 8.11
C PRO A 112 7.18 4.48 7.26
N PHE A 113 6.98 4.07 6.02
CA PHE A 113 6.08 4.70 5.06
C PHE A 113 4.89 3.79 4.86
N GLY A 114 3.70 4.26 5.26
CA GLY A 114 2.49 3.44 5.20
C GLY A 114 1.39 4.13 4.40
N PHE A 115 0.67 3.33 3.60
CA PHE A 115 -0.41 3.87 2.77
C PHE A 115 -1.49 2.83 2.52
N ILE A 116 -2.71 3.35 2.31
CA ILE A 116 -3.85 2.56 1.89
C ILE A 116 -3.88 2.58 0.36
N CYS A 117 -4.07 1.42 -0.24
CA CYS A 117 -4.16 1.29 -1.68
C CYS A 117 -5.39 0.47 -2.05
N VAL A 118 -6.28 1.06 -2.84
CA VAL A 118 -7.48 0.39 -3.33
C VAL A 118 -7.30 0.09 -4.81
N ILE A 119 -7.55 -1.16 -5.17
CA ILE A 119 -7.52 -1.60 -6.57
C ILE A 119 -8.83 -2.29 -6.91
N PRO A 120 -9.25 -2.28 -8.20
CA PRO A 120 -10.38 -3.09 -8.62
C PRO A 120 -10.03 -4.57 -8.57
N ARG A 121 -11.01 -5.41 -8.27
CA ARG A 121 -10.81 -6.85 -8.36
C ARG A 121 -10.77 -7.25 -9.83
N LYS A 122 -9.91 -8.19 -10.13
CA LYS A 122 -9.88 -8.81 -11.46
C LYS A 122 -11.17 -9.58 -11.68
N SER A 123 -11.80 -9.33 -12.79
CA SER A 123 -12.92 -10.14 -13.23
C SER A 123 -12.43 -11.36 -13.98
#